data_8136d4081d1fcdbb4f8f5f4d95da17a0
#
_entry.id   8136d4081d1fcdbb4f8f5f4d95da17a0
#
_cell.length_a   1.000
_cell.length_b   1.000
_cell.length_c   1.000
_cell.angle_alpha   90.00
_cell.angle_beta   90.00
_cell.angle_gamma   90.00
#
_symmetry.space_group_name_H-M   'P 1'
#
loop_
_entity.id
_entity.type
_entity.pdbx_description
1 polymer ?
#
loop_
_entity_poly.entity_id
_entity_poly.type
_entity_poly.pdbx_seq_one_letter_code
_entity_poly.pdbx_strand_id
1 'polypeptide(L)'
;MINKIKLIINSILIFFILQTNVIASEKISIIYVVENIPITNVAINNEIKFLLLINQKLSEISKKDMVQYASKSIIKEKIKEIELKKYYKFGKNNKIIDQNLNTFMQRLNI
;
A
#
# COMPACT_ATOMS: atom_id res chain seq x y z
N MET A 1 -54.77 -9.29 5.22
CA MET A 1 -53.76 -9.99 4.45
C MET A 1 -52.70 -9.02 3.89
N ILE A 2 -53.12 -8.01 3.17
CA ILE A 2 -52.18 -7.00 2.54
C ILE A 2 -51.31 -6.26 3.58
N ASN A 3 -51.84 -5.93 4.75
CA ASN A 3 -51.11 -5.24 5.81
C ASN A 3 -50.00 -6.10 6.42
N LYS A 4 -50.20 -7.42 6.56
CA LYS A 4 -49.16 -8.33 7.06
C LYS A 4 -48.01 -8.49 6.05
N ILE A 5 -48.36 -8.54 4.76
CA ILE A 5 -47.37 -8.62 3.68
C ILE A 5 -46.51 -7.34 3.61
N LYS A 6 -47.14 -6.17 3.74
CA LYS A 6 -46.41 -4.89 3.80
C LYS A 6 -45.45 -4.81 4.99
N LEU A 7 -45.88 -5.36 6.15
CA LEU A 7 -45.05 -5.38 7.36
C LEU A 7 -43.85 -6.30 7.20
N ILE A 8 -44.03 -7.45 6.55
CA ILE A 8 -42.93 -8.39 6.25
C ILE A 8 -41.91 -7.78 5.25
N ILE A 9 -42.42 -7.15 4.18
CA ILE A 9 -41.59 -6.49 3.18
C ILE A 9 -40.77 -5.34 3.80
N ASN A 10 -41.40 -4.53 4.65
CA ASN A 10 -40.73 -3.43 5.34
C ASN A 10 -39.68 -3.93 6.33
N SER A 11 -39.91 -5.05 7.01
CA SER A 11 -38.96 -5.70 7.91
C SER A 11 -37.73 -6.24 7.15
N ILE A 12 -37.94 -6.85 5.99
CA ILE A 12 -36.87 -7.36 5.12
C ILE A 12 -36.03 -6.18 4.56
N LEU A 13 -36.70 -5.08 4.17
CA LEU A 13 -36.02 -3.90 3.68
C LEU A 13 -35.10 -3.27 4.75
N ILE A 14 -35.58 -3.19 5.99
CA ILE A 14 -34.80 -2.66 7.13
C ILE A 14 -33.62 -3.58 7.43
N PHE A 15 -33.78 -4.89 7.34
CA PHE A 15 -32.69 -5.86 7.54
C PHE A 15 -31.59 -5.73 6.50
N PHE A 16 -31.93 -5.41 5.24
CA PHE A 16 -30.96 -5.18 4.17
C PHE A 16 -30.15 -3.87 4.35
N ILE A 17 -30.78 -2.84 4.93
CA ILE A 17 -30.11 -1.55 5.17
C ILE A 17 -29.09 -1.65 6.32
N LEU A 18 -29.30 -2.57 7.27
CA LEU A 18 -28.39 -2.78 8.41
C LEU A 18 -27.10 -3.54 8.04
N GLN A 19 -26.98 -4.07 6.84
CA GLN A 19 -25.75 -4.69 6.33
C GLN A 19 -24.81 -3.67 5.66
N THR A 20 -24.66 -2.49 6.23
CA THR A 20 -23.58 -1.61 5.84
C THR A 20 -22.26 -2.26 6.27
N ASN A 21 -21.55 -2.81 5.31
CA ASN A 21 -20.19 -3.25 5.52
C ASN A 21 -19.37 -2.05 6.03
N VAL A 22 -19.09 -2.03 7.31
CA VAL A 22 -18.08 -1.12 7.87
C VAL A 22 -16.77 -1.55 7.24
N ILE A 23 -16.34 -0.83 6.21
CA ILE A 23 -14.98 -0.96 5.69
C ILE A 23 -14.09 -0.53 6.84
N ALA A 24 -13.53 -1.49 7.55
CA ALA A 24 -12.56 -1.23 8.60
C ALA A 24 -11.37 -0.53 7.93
N SER A 25 -11.28 0.77 8.12
CA SER A 25 -10.12 1.56 7.71
C SER A 25 -8.90 1.00 8.45
N GLU A 26 -7.90 0.51 7.71
CA GLU A 26 -6.67 0.01 8.28
C GLU A 26 -6.02 1.13 9.10
N LYS A 27 -5.88 0.92 10.42
CA LYS A 27 -5.32 1.92 11.32
C LYS A 27 -3.86 2.19 10.92
N ILE A 28 -3.58 3.43 10.52
CA ILE A 28 -2.23 3.85 10.20
C ILE A 28 -1.43 3.96 11.50
N SER A 29 -0.29 3.27 11.55
CA SER A 29 0.64 3.30 12.68
C SER A 29 2.07 3.52 12.20
N ILE A 30 2.84 4.28 12.98
CA ILE A 30 4.28 4.48 12.72
C ILE A 30 5.01 3.27 13.30
N ILE A 31 5.80 2.61 12.45
CA ILE A 31 6.58 1.42 12.82
C ILE A 31 8.05 1.79 13.07
N TYR A 32 8.61 2.66 12.23
CA TYR A 32 9.99 3.15 12.34
C TYR A 32 10.04 4.65 12.07
N VAL A 33 11.12 5.29 12.52
CA VAL A 33 11.45 6.68 12.18
C VAL A 33 12.90 6.72 11.70
N VAL A 34 13.13 7.31 10.53
CA VAL A 34 14.46 7.49 9.93
C VAL A 34 14.69 8.99 9.76
N GLU A 35 15.57 9.59 10.56
CA GLU A 35 15.86 11.04 10.53
C GLU A 35 14.60 11.91 10.44
N ASN A 36 13.65 11.74 11.36
CA ASN A 36 12.35 12.43 11.41
C ASN A 36 11.35 12.06 10.30
N ILE A 37 11.66 11.10 9.43
CA ILE A 37 10.72 10.57 8.42
C ILE A 37 10.03 9.34 9.01
N PRO A 38 8.71 9.38 9.24
CA PRO A 38 7.98 8.23 9.75
C PRO A 38 7.79 7.17 8.64
N ILE A 39 8.05 5.91 8.98
CA ILE A 39 7.71 4.75 8.16
C ILE A 39 6.51 4.07 8.80
N THR A 40 5.41 4.02 8.07
CA THR A 40 4.14 3.48 8.56
C THR A 40 3.95 2.02 8.12
N ASN A 41 3.02 1.33 8.78
CA ASN A 41 2.55 0.02 8.34
C ASN A 41 2.06 0.02 6.89
N VAL A 42 1.41 1.10 6.46
CA VAL A 42 0.94 1.26 5.07
C VAL A 42 2.12 1.33 4.10
N ALA A 43 3.18 2.07 4.45
CA ALA A 43 4.39 2.15 3.64
C ALA A 43 5.06 0.77 3.50
N ILE A 44 5.15 0.00 4.61
CA ILE A 44 5.70 -1.36 4.58
C ILE A 44 4.84 -2.30 3.71
N ASN A 45 3.52 -2.22 3.82
CA ASN A 45 2.61 -3.03 3.00
C ASN A 45 2.74 -2.70 1.50
N ASN A 46 2.91 -1.44 1.15
CA ASN A 46 3.14 -1.03 -0.23
C ASN A 46 4.50 -1.53 -0.75
N GLU A 47 5.53 -1.48 0.08
CA GLU A 47 6.85 -2.04 -0.25
C GLU A 47 6.78 -3.56 -0.48
N ILE A 48 6.02 -4.29 0.34
CA ILE A 48 5.79 -5.72 0.13
C ILE A 48 5.16 -5.98 -1.24
N LYS A 49 4.12 -5.22 -1.60
CA LYS A 49 3.46 -5.34 -2.91
C LYS A 49 4.44 -5.08 -4.06
N PHE A 50 5.26 -4.05 -3.95
CA PHE A 50 6.28 -3.72 -4.94
C PHE A 50 7.33 -4.83 -5.06
N LEU A 51 7.86 -5.33 -3.94
CA LEU A 51 8.85 -6.41 -3.94
C LEU A 51 8.31 -7.70 -4.57
N LEU A 52 7.06 -8.06 -4.30
CA LEU A 52 6.39 -9.22 -4.92
C LEU A 52 6.17 -9.02 -6.42
N LEU A 53 5.93 -7.79 -6.86
CA LEU A 53 5.77 -7.46 -8.27
C LEU A 53 7.07 -7.66 -9.05
N ILE A 54 8.21 -7.25 -8.48
CA ILE A 54 9.52 -7.35 -9.14
C ILE A 54 10.16 -8.74 -8.97
N ASN A 55 9.79 -9.48 -7.93
CA ASN A 55 10.31 -10.82 -7.67
C ASN A 55 9.27 -11.72 -7.00
N GLN A 56 8.54 -12.48 -7.80
CA GLN A 56 7.48 -13.38 -7.35
C GLN A 56 7.99 -14.51 -6.42
N LYS A 57 9.26 -14.89 -6.48
CA LYS A 57 9.85 -15.91 -5.58
C LYS A 57 9.79 -15.49 -4.11
N LEU A 58 9.67 -14.20 -3.83
CA LEU A 58 9.49 -13.69 -2.47
C LEU A 58 8.16 -14.12 -1.84
N SER A 59 7.19 -14.60 -2.62
CA SER A 59 5.93 -15.17 -2.09
C SER A 59 6.14 -16.46 -1.29
N GLU A 60 7.28 -17.13 -1.46
CA GLU A 60 7.60 -18.40 -0.79
C GLU A 60 8.13 -18.19 0.64
N ILE A 61 8.56 -16.98 1.00
CA ILE A 61 9.06 -16.69 2.35
C ILE A 61 7.91 -16.43 3.32
N SER A 62 8.19 -16.59 4.63
CA SER A 62 7.17 -16.35 5.65
C SER A 62 6.71 -14.91 5.67
N LYS A 63 5.46 -14.66 6.11
CA LYS A 63 4.94 -13.29 6.26
C LYS A 63 5.82 -12.42 7.17
N LYS A 64 6.36 -13.00 8.25
CA LYS A 64 7.27 -12.31 9.18
C LYS A 64 8.55 -11.86 8.48
N ASP A 65 9.15 -12.77 7.72
CA ASP A 65 10.40 -12.50 7.00
C ASP A 65 10.17 -11.47 5.89
N MET A 66 9.01 -11.54 5.21
CA MET A 66 8.63 -10.56 4.19
C MET A 66 8.50 -9.16 4.79
N VAL A 67 7.83 -9.01 5.93
CA VAL A 67 7.71 -7.72 6.64
C VAL A 67 9.10 -7.20 7.03
N GLN A 68 9.98 -8.06 7.54
CA GLN A 68 11.34 -7.68 7.91
C GLN A 68 12.16 -7.26 6.69
N TYR A 69 12.03 -7.99 5.58
CA TYR A 69 12.72 -7.68 4.33
C TYR A 69 12.26 -6.34 3.75
N ALA A 70 10.94 -6.11 3.67
CA ALA A 70 10.35 -4.85 3.21
C ALA A 70 10.74 -3.67 4.11
N SER A 71 10.75 -3.87 5.43
CA SER A 71 11.18 -2.83 6.38
C SER A 71 12.64 -2.42 6.14
N LYS A 72 13.54 -3.39 5.95
CA LYS A 72 14.95 -3.11 5.64
C LYS A 72 15.10 -2.40 4.29
N SER A 73 14.32 -2.81 3.29
CA SER A 73 14.32 -2.19 1.96
C SER A 73 13.94 -0.72 2.02
N ILE A 74 12.80 -0.40 2.63
CA ILE A 74 12.31 0.98 2.71
C ILE A 74 13.18 1.87 3.58
N ILE A 75 13.77 1.35 4.67
CA ILE A 75 14.71 2.09 5.50
C ILE A 75 15.96 2.46 4.68
N LYS A 76 16.52 1.49 3.95
CA LYS A 76 17.67 1.70 3.09
C LYS A 76 17.40 2.71 1.98
N GLU A 77 16.22 2.66 1.39
CA GLU A 77 15.76 3.62 0.38
C GLU A 77 15.67 5.03 0.97
N LYS A 78 15.06 5.19 2.15
CA LYS A 78 14.95 6.48 2.82
C LYS A 78 16.30 7.09 3.19
N ILE A 79 17.23 6.30 3.68
CA ILE A 79 18.61 6.76 3.94
C ILE A 79 19.26 7.26 2.65
N LYS A 80 19.15 6.51 1.56
CA LYS A 80 19.69 6.94 0.26
C LYS A 80 19.03 8.22 -0.23
N GLU A 81 17.70 8.33 -0.09
CA GLU A 81 16.96 9.53 -0.48
C GLU A 81 17.44 10.75 0.28
N ILE A 82 17.63 10.64 1.61
CA ILE A 82 18.14 11.72 2.46
C ILE A 82 19.53 12.13 2.03
N GLU A 83 20.43 11.18 1.81
CA GLU A 83 21.79 11.46 1.37
C GLU A 83 21.82 12.13 -0.01
N LEU A 84 21.05 11.63 -0.96
CA LEU A 84 20.97 12.22 -2.29
C LEU A 84 20.40 13.64 -2.28
N LYS A 85 19.43 13.94 -1.42
CA LYS A 85 18.85 15.29 -1.29
C LYS A 85 19.88 16.35 -0.85
N LYS A 86 20.96 15.96 -0.20
CA LYS A 86 22.05 16.89 0.17
C LYS A 86 22.78 17.44 -1.06
N TYR A 87 22.85 16.66 -2.13
CA TYR A 87 23.63 16.98 -3.34
C TYR A 87 22.76 17.30 -4.55
N TYR A 88 21.52 16.82 -4.59
CA TYR A 88 20.65 16.92 -5.75
C TYR A 88 19.30 17.53 -5.38
N LYS A 89 18.80 18.43 -6.23
CA LYS A 89 17.40 18.92 -6.15
C LYS A 89 16.51 17.97 -6.94
N PHE A 90 15.70 17.18 -6.23
CA PHE A 90 14.68 16.32 -6.85
C PHE A 90 13.51 17.17 -7.36
N GLY A 91 12.81 16.69 -8.40
CA GLY A 91 11.58 17.32 -8.91
C GLY A 91 11.75 18.18 -10.16
N LYS A 92 12.94 18.20 -10.79
CA LYS A 92 13.05 18.72 -12.16
C LYS A 92 12.70 17.60 -13.15
N ASN A 93 11.83 17.91 -14.13
CA ASN A 93 11.54 17.02 -15.27
C ASN A 93 12.86 16.60 -15.92
N ASN A 94 13.20 15.34 -15.77
CA ASN A 94 14.38 14.77 -16.37
C ASN A 94 13.95 13.69 -17.37
N LYS A 95 14.05 14.01 -18.65
CA LYS A 95 13.66 13.12 -19.75
C LYS A 95 14.28 11.72 -19.65
N ILE A 96 15.49 11.63 -19.11
CA ILE A 96 16.20 10.35 -18.91
C ILE A 96 15.50 9.52 -17.82
N ILE A 97 15.03 10.16 -16.72
CA ILE A 97 14.30 9.48 -15.66
C ILE A 97 12.98 8.95 -16.19
N ASP A 98 12.25 9.76 -16.96
CA ASP A 98 10.95 9.36 -17.54
C ASP A 98 11.12 8.19 -18.53
N GLN A 99 12.17 8.21 -19.35
CA GLN A 99 12.48 7.11 -20.27
C GLN A 99 12.84 5.82 -19.52
N ASN A 100 13.65 5.91 -18.47
CA ASN A 100 14.03 4.76 -17.65
C ASN A 100 12.82 4.19 -16.90
N LEU A 101 11.96 5.06 -16.37
CA LEU A 101 10.72 4.64 -15.70
C LEU A 101 9.80 3.90 -16.69
N ASN A 102 9.55 4.45 -17.86
CA ASN A 102 8.73 3.81 -18.89
C ASN A 102 9.29 2.45 -19.30
N THR A 103 10.60 2.34 -19.49
CA THR A 103 11.26 1.06 -19.81
C THR A 103 11.08 0.05 -18.68
N PHE A 104 11.18 0.50 -17.42
CA PHE A 104 10.98 -0.35 -16.26
C PHE A 104 9.53 -0.85 -16.17
N MET A 105 8.56 0.03 -16.34
CA MET A 105 7.13 -0.31 -16.33
C MET A 105 6.79 -1.33 -17.45
N GLN A 106 7.32 -1.13 -18.65
CA GLN A 106 7.15 -2.09 -19.75
C GLN A 106 7.68 -3.49 -19.42
N ARG A 107 8.85 -3.58 -18.73
CA ARG A 107 9.41 -4.87 -18.28
C ARG A 107 8.54 -5.58 -17.27
N LEU A 108 7.79 -4.83 -16.47
CA LEU A 108 6.88 -5.35 -15.46
C LEU A 108 5.46 -5.60 -16.02
N ASN A 109 5.20 -5.29 -17.30
CA ASN A 109 3.87 -5.34 -17.92
C ASN A 109 2.80 -4.51 -17.19
N ILE A 110 3.17 -3.33 -16.72
CA ILE A 110 2.28 -2.38 -16.04
C ILE A 110 2.27 -1.03 -16.76
#